data_e6c78d08c97882428984279a1551163d
#
_entry.id   e6c78d08c97882428984279a1551163d
#
_cell.length_a   1.000
_cell.length_b   1.000
_cell.length_c   1.000
_cell.angle_alpha   90.00
_cell.angle_beta   90.00
_cell.angle_gamma   90.00
#
_symmetry.space_group_name_H-M   'P 1'
#
loop_
_entity.id
_entity.type
_entity.pdbx_description
1 polymer ?
#
loop_
_entity_poly.entity_id
_entity_poly.type
_entity_poly.pdbx_seq_one_letter_code
_entity_poly.pdbx_strand_id
1 'polypeptide(L)'
;MSQTENMAVPEVFQKDIDRAVRILKEEGCSEIFLFGSGAEGKTRDGSDIDLAIRGCPPGHFFHLLGRLLWELEHPVDLVNLDTENPFAQYLQKEGVLLRIG
;
A
#
# COMPACT_ATOMS: atom_id res chain seq x y z
N MET A 1 11.43 25.28 -1.35
CA MET A 1 11.47 24.24 -1.84
C MET A 1 10.76 23.19 -1.21
N SER A 2 10.15 22.52 -1.91
CA SER A 2 9.24 21.57 -1.39
C SER A 2 9.84 20.25 -1.12
N GLN A 3 11.10 20.09 -1.31
CA GLN A 3 11.63 18.80 -1.13
C GLN A 3 11.69 18.37 0.26
N THR A 4 11.42 19.23 1.21
CA THR A 4 11.51 18.79 2.58
C THR A 4 10.49 17.73 2.90
N GLU A 5 9.31 17.81 2.31
CA GLU A 5 8.34 16.81 2.64
C GLU A 5 8.67 15.47 2.05
N ASN A 6 9.57 15.41 1.10
CA ASN A 6 9.91 14.15 0.51
C ASN A 6 10.99 13.42 1.27
N MET A 7 11.57 14.04 2.27
CA MET A 7 12.69 13.44 2.95
C MET A 7 12.28 12.30 3.85
N ALA A 8 11.00 12.23 4.22
CA ALA A 8 10.52 11.14 5.05
C ALA A 8 10.39 9.83 4.28
N VAL A 9 10.36 9.87 2.95
CA VAL A 9 10.16 8.69 2.13
C VAL A 9 11.29 8.59 1.12
N PRO A 10 12.12 7.54 1.20
CA PRO A 10 13.20 7.37 0.23
C PRO A 10 12.67 7.29 -1.19
N GLU A 11 13.47 7.74 -2.14
CA GLU A 11 13.04 7.79 -3.53
C GLU A 11 12.68 6.41 -4.08
N VAL A 12 13.44 5.41 -3.75
CA VAL A 12 13.17 4.06 -4.23
C VAL A 12 11.87 3.52 -3.65
N PHE A 13 11.58 3.91 -2.41
CA PHE A 13 10.32 3.53 -1.77
C PHE A 13 9.15 4.22 -2.47
N GLN A 14 9.32 5.50 -2.80
CA GLN A 14 8.27 6.26 -3.49
C GLN A 14 8.00 5.70 -4.88
N LYS A 15 9.03 5.26 -5.58
CA LYS A 15 8.86 4.65 -6.89
C LYS A 15 8.04 3.36 -6.80
N ASP A 16 8.28 2.58 -5.77
CA ASP A 16 7.52 1.36 -5.56
C ASP A 16 6.07 1.67 -5.22
N ILE A 17 5.83 2.70 -4.40
CA ILE A 17 4.48 3.12 -4.09
C ILE A 17 3.75 3.53 -5.37
N ASP A 18 4.39 4.34 -6.21
CA ASP A 18 3.76 4.79 -7.45
C ASP A 18 3.46 3.63 -8.37
N ARG A 19 4.37 2.67 -8.45
CA ARG A 19 4.15 1.49 -9.27
C ARG A 19 3.02 0.63 -8.72
N ALA A 20 2.95 0.48 -7.41
CA ALA A 20 1.89 -0.29 -6.77
C ALA A 20 0.53 0.32 -7.05
N VAL A 21 0.42 1.64 -6.96
CA VAL A 21 -0.84 2.32 -7.26
C VAL A 21 -1.26 2.04 -8.70
N ARG A 22 -0.32 2.14 -9.64
CA ARG A 22 -0.65 1.89 -11.04
C ARG A 22 -1.13 0.46 -11.25
N ILE A 23 -0.40 -0.50 -10.67
CA ILE A 23 -0.76 -1.91 -10.82
C ILE A 23 -2.15 -2.17 -10.26
N LEU A 24 -2.41 -1.70 -9.05
CA LEU A 24 -3.68 -1.97 -8.40
C LEU A 24 -4.85 -1.29 -9.12
N LYS A 25 -4.63 -0.09 -9.65
CA LYS A 25 -5.68 0.57 -10.42
C LYS A 25 -5.93 -0.16 -11.73
N GLU A 26 -4.89 -0.63 -12.39
CA GLU A 26 -5.05 -1.42 -13.62
C GLU A 26 -5.85 -2.70 -13.36
N GLU A 27 -5.70 -3.27 -12.18
CA GLU A 27 -6.38 -4.51 -11.84
C GLU A 27 -7.79 -4.27 -11.31
N GLY A 28 -8.22 -3.03 -11.21
CA GLY A 28 -9.60 -2.72 -10.88
C GLY A 28 -9.88 -2.32 -9.46
N CYS A 29 -8.86 -2.05 -8.66
CA CYS A 29 -9.07 -1.61 -7.27
C CYS A 29 -9.53 -0.16 -7.24
N SER A 30 -10.50 0.14 -6.37
CA SER A 30 -11.06 1.47 -6.28
C SER A 30 -10.27 2.40 -5.38
N GLU A 31 -9.79 1.89 -4.26
CA GLU A 31 -9.09 2.71 -3.28
C GLU A 31 -7.86 1.99 -2.79
N ILE A 32 -6.78 2.73 -2.61
CA ILE A 32 -5.50 2.19 -2.18
C ILE A 32 -4.97 3.07 -1.06
N PHE A 33 -4.55 2.43 0.03
CA PHE A 33 -4.07 3.13 1.22
C PHE A 33 -2.71 2.59 1.63
N LEU A 34 -1.92 3.45 2.24
CA LEU A 34 -0.68 3.08 2.87
C LEU A 34 -0.93 3.02 4.37
N PHE A 35 -0.37 2.03 5.07
CA PHE A 35 -0.49 1.99 6.51
C PHE A 35 0.86 1.62 7.12
N GLY A 36 0.91 1.51 8.44
CA GLY A 36 2.16 1.19 9.11
C GLY A 36 3.17 2.30 9.00
N SER A 37 4.44 1.97 8.90
CA SER A 37 5.51 2.96 8.89
C SER A 37 5.41 3.91 7.72
N GLY A 38 4.91 3.43 6.58
CA GLY A 38 4.74 4.30 5.41
C GLY A 38 3.77 5.43 5.66
N ALA A 39 2.63 5.13 6.29
CA ALA A 39 1.62 6.13 6.58
C ALA A 39 2.11 7.11 7.64
N GLU A 40 3.01 6.68 8.50
CA GLU A 40 3.53 7.52 9.57
C GLU A 40 4.81 8.26 9.20
N GLY A 41 5.29 8.08 7.98
CA GLY A 41 6.49 8.77 7.54
C GLY A 41 7.78 8.23 8.15
N LYS A 42 7.78 6.99 8.58
CA LYS A 42 8.93 6.39 9.26
C LYS A 42 9.62 5.32 8.42
N THR A 43 9.48 5.40 7.12
CA THR A 43 10.06 4.40 6.24
C THR A 43 11.54 4.57 6.05
N ARG A 44 12.21 3.45 5.75
CA ARG A 44 13.62 3.42 5.40
C ARG A 44 13.76 2.58 4.15
N ASP A 45 14.95 2.59 3.54
CA ASP A 45 15.17 1.86 2.31
C ASP A 45 14.78 0.39 2.38
N GLY A 46 14.97 -0.25 3.50
CA GLY A 46 14.66 -1.66 3.64
C GLY A 46 13.28 -1.94 4.22
N SER A 47 12.43 -0.93 4.37
CA SER A 47 11.11 -1.13 4.97
C SER A 47 10.19 -1.90 4.06
N ASP A 48 9.27 -2.66 4.65
CA ASP A 48 8.19 -3.28 3.91
C ASP A 48 7.17 -2.22 3.52
N ILE A 49 6.48 -2.46 2.42
CA ILE A 49 5.40 -1.58 1.99
C ILE A 49 4.10 -2.20 2.47
N ASP A 50 3.39 -1.49 3.34
CA ASP A 50 2.13 -1.96 3.89
C ASP A 50 0.98 -1.29 3.16
N LEU A 51 0.25 -2.04 2.37
CA LEU A 51 -0.83 -1.52 1.54
C LEU A 51 -2.17 -2.12 1.94
N ALA A 52 -3.20 -1.29 1.94
CA ALA A 52 -4.57 -1.74 2.13
C ALA A 52 -5.38 -1.35 0.90
N ILE A 53 -6.27 -2.21 0.47
CA ILE A 53 -7.04 -2.01 -0.75
C ILE A 53 -8.51 -2.19 -0.50
N ARG A 54 -9.33 -1.51 -1.31
CA ARG A 54 -10.78 -1.60 -1.24
C ARG A 54 -11.36 -1.53 -2.65
N GLY A 55 -12.45 -2.27 -2.86
CA GLY A 55 -13.15 -2.22 -4.13
C GLY A 55 -12.43 -2.95 -5.25
N CYS A 56 -11.63 -3.96 -4.91
CA CYS A 56 -10.96 -4.76 -5.93
C CYS A 56 -11.87 -5.89 -6.39
N PRO A 57 -11.64 -6.43 -7.60
CA PRO A 57 -12.46 -7.54 -8.09
C PRO A 57 -12.37 -8.74 -7.15
N PRO A 58 -13.49 -9.40 -6.88
CA PRO A 58 -13.48 -10.56 -5.98
C PRO A 58 -12.59 -11.68 -6.51
N GLY A 59 -11.90 -12.35 -5.60
CA GLY A 59 -11.07 -13.50 -5.97
C GLY A 59 -9.73 -13.17 -6.56
N HIS A 60 -9.38 -11.89 -6.65
CA HIS A 60 -8.11 -11.49 -7.26
C HIS A 60 -7.01 -11.18 -6.26
N PHE A 61 -7.26 -11.37 -4.98
CA PHE A 61 -6.31 -10.93 -3.96
C PHE A 61 -4.91 -11.53 -4.16
N PHE A 62 -4.83 -12.85 -4.34
CA PHE A 62 -3.51 -13.47 -4.47
C PHE A 62 -2.84 -13.13 -5.79
N HIS A 63 -3.62 -12.89 -6.83
CA HIS A 63 -3.06 -12.42 -8.09
C HIS A 63 -2.45 -11.03 -7.91
N LEU A 64 -3.14 -10.15 -7.20
CA LEU A 64 -2.64 -8.80 -6.93
C LEU A 64 -1.36 -8.85 -6.09
N LEU A 65 -1.38 -9.63 -5.03
CA LEU A 65 -0.22 -9.76 -4.16
C LEU A 65 0.97 -10.32 -4.94
N GLY A 66 0.75 -11.36 -5.73
CA GLY A 66 1.82 -11.95 -6.53
C GLY A 66 2.42 -10.95 -7.50
N ARG A 67 1.57 -10.15 -8.14
CA ARG A 67 2.07 -9.15 -9.09
C ARG A 67 2.90 -8.09 -8.38
N LEU A 68 2.44 -7.65 -7.21
CA LEU A 68 3.19 -6.66 -6.45
C LEU A 68 4.54 -7.22 -5.99
N LEU A 69 4.54 -8.45 -5.48
CA LEU A 69 5.80 -9.05 -5.04
C LEU A 69 6.78 -9.24 -6.18
N TRP A 70 6.25 -9.49 -7.38
CA TRP A 70 7.11 -9.69 -8.55
C TRP A 70 7.67 -8.38 -9.10
N GLU A 71 6.86 -7.32 -9.09
CA GLU A 71 7.24 -6.09 -9.78
C GLU A 71 7.86 -5.02 -8.89
N LEU A 72 7.61 -5.08 -7.59
CA LEU A 72 8.17 -4.08 -6.68
C LEU A 72 9.50 -4.55 -6.11
N GLU A 73 10.31 -3.59 -5.70
CA GLU A 73 11.62 -3.91 -5.13
C GLU A 73 11.57 -4.19 -3.64
N HIS A 74 10.56 -3.68 -2.96
CA HIS A 74 10.41 -3.89 -1.52
C HIS A 74 9.39 -4.99 -1.24
N PRO A 75 9.52 -5.71 -0.13
CA PRO A 75 8.48 -6.63 0.29
C PRO A 75 7.17 -5.89 0.53
N VAL A 76 6.06 -6.56 0.27
CA VAL A 76 4.74 -5.95 0.37
C VAL A 76 3.84 -6.77 1.26
N ASP A 77 3.15 -6.08 2.19
CA ASP A 77 2.04 -6.66 2.93
C ASP A 77 0.76 -6.05 2.36
N LEU A 78 -0.16 -6.90 1.94
CA LEU A 78 -1.39 -6.44 1.31
C LEU A 78 -2.59 -6.88 2.14
N VAL A 79 -3.45 -5.93 2.50
CA VAL A 79 -4.64 -6.20 3.29
C VAL A 79 -5.86 -5.77 2.48
N ASN A 80 -6.86 -6.66 2.41
CA ASN A 80 -8.12 -6.34 1.74
C ASN A 80 -9.11 -5.82 2.77
N LEU A 81 -9.45 -4.54 2.68
CA LEU A 81 -10.34 -3.90 3.63
C LEU A 81 -11.79 -4.31 3.47
N ASP A 82 -12.13 -4.97 2.38
CA ASP A 82 -13.51 -5.42 2.14
C ASP A 82 -13.82 -6.75 2.82
N THR A 83 -12.85 -7.34 3.51
CA THR A 83 -13.09 -8.60 4.20
C THR A 83 -13.52 -8.33 5.62
N GLU A 84 -14.07 -9.37 6.29
CA GLU A 84 -14.43 -9.26 7.68
C GLU A 84 -13.27 -9.65 8.60
N ASN A 85 -12.08 -9.69 8.07
CA ASN A 85 -10.88 -9.98 8.82
C ASN A 85 -10.73 -8.99 9.98
N PRO A 86 -10.47 -9.46 11.21
CA PRO A 86 -10.34 -8.54 12.35
C PRO A 86 -9.26 -7.48 12.16
N PHE A 87 -8.16 -7.81 11.49
CA PHE A 87 -7.10 -6.84 11.26
C PHE A 87 -7.56 -5.74 10.31
N ALA A 88 -8.32 -6.12 9.27
CA ALA A 88 -8.87 -5.13 8.35
C ALA A 88 -9.82 -4.19 9.07
N GLN A 89 -10.66 -4.75 9.96
CA GLN A 89 -11.56 -3.93 10.73
C GLN A 89 -10.82 -3.01 11.70
N TYR A 90 -9.77 -3.52 12.32
CA TYR A 90 -8.94 -2.72 13.21
C TYR A 90 -8.32 -1.54 12.46
N LEU A 91 -7.79 -1.78 11.28
CA LEU A 91 -7.16 -0.72 10.49
C LEU A 91 -8.15 0.38 10.16
N GLN A 92 -9.39 0.02 9.85
CA GLN A 92 -10.38 1.01 9.47
C GLN A 92 -10.85 1.83 10.68
N LYS A 93 -10.85 1.24 11.86
CA LYS A 93 -11.32 1.93 13.06
C LYS A 93 -10.22 2.69 13.78
N GLU A 94 -9.07 2.03 13.94
CA GLU A 94 -8.03 2.55 14.82
C GLU A 94 -6.74 2.87 14.08
N GLY A 95 -6.54 2.31 12.93
CA GLY A 95 -5.28 2.47 12.21
C GLY A 95 -5.18 3.79 11.50
N VAL A 96 -3.97 4.16 11.15
CA VAL A 96 -3.71 5.32 10.33
C VAL A 96 -3.65 4.83 8.88
N LEU A 97 -4.62 5.24 8.08
CA LEU A 97 -4.66 4.90 6.66
C LEU A 97 -4.47 6.16 5.85
N LEU A 98 -3.43 6.18 5.02
CA LEU A 98 -3.15 7.31 4.15
C LEU A 98 -3.54 6.93 2.74
N ARG A 99 -4.55 7.59 2.20
CA ARG A 99 -5.00 7.26 0.85
C ARG A 99 -3.98 7.71 -0.18
N ILE A 100 -3.59 6.81 -1.07
CA ILE A 100 -2.60 7.09 -2.10
C ILE A 100 -3.13 6.80 -3.51
N GLY A 101 -4.28 6.21 -3.61
CA GLY A 101 -4.87 5.95 -4.92
C GLY A 101 -6.34 5.73 -4.93
#